data_1f9e7d248891570b3cee073bdcdcae42
#
_entry.id   1f9e7d248891570b3cee073bdcdcae42
#
_cell.length_a   1.000
_cell.length_b   1.000
_cell.length_c   1.000
_cell.angle_alpha   90.00
_cell.angle_beta   90.00
_cell.angle_gamma   90.00
#
_symmetry.space_group_name_H-M   'P 1'
#
loop_
_entity.id
_entity.type
_entity.pdbx_description
1 polymer ?
#
loop_
_entity_poly.entity_id
_entity_poly.type
_entity_poly.pdbx_seq_one_letter_code
_entity_poly.pdbx_strand_id
1 'polypeptide(L)'
;HEGAAANYIYTFASSVGNINTYTNMVALHLGASAALLVLAKGKWETILSGISLVIASFAIIMGISDNGILAAGVVFACLPFAAWKSRQNIVRYFIALSMFATSIIVTAQLTIGRATMADCDGGSVFVTIGKTTAGIALMIAVWVLTIILMLVFRRVAGQEEKSVRCAKRIWAILVALGIVAVMAVFTDANRGNHADIWAPYQNVLI
;
A
#
# COMPACT_ATOMS: atom_id res chain seq x y z
N HIS A 1 25.39 9.84 -22.28
CA HIS A 1 25.25 8.51 -21.63
C HIS A 1 25.65 8.50 -20.14
N GLU A 2 26.15 9.61 -19.58
CA GLU A 2 26.48 9.72 -18.15
C GLU A 2 25.23 9.72 -17.23
N GLY A 3 24.08 10.19 -17.72
CA GLY A 3 22.85 10.20 -16.96
C GLY A 3 22.25 8.82 -16.69
N ALA A 4 22.46 7.84 -17.59
CA ALA A 4 21.91 6.49 -17.41
C ALA A 4 22.67 5.70 -16.33
N ALA A 5 23.97 5.89 -16.19
CA ALA A 5 24.77 5.23 -15.15
C ALA A 5 24.48 5.75 -13.75
N ALA A 6 24.21 7.05 -13.60
CA ALA A 6 23.84 7.65 -12.32
C ALA A 6 22.48 7.11 -11.79
N ASN A 7 21.51 6.89 -12.67
CA ASN A 7 20.21 6.35 -12.27
C ASN A 7 20.26 4.90 -11.78
N TYR A 8 21.18 4.08 -12.29
CA TYR A 8 21.35 2.68 -11.84
C TYR A 8 21.93 2.57 -10.43
N ILE A 9 22.72 3.53 -9.97
CA ILE A 9 23.31 3.53 -8.63
C ILE A 9 22.22 3.72 -7.55
N TYR A 10 21.11 4.35 -7.89
CA TYR A 10 20.05 4.71 -6.95
C TYR A 10 18.84 3.76 -6.98
N THR A 11 18.77 2.81 -7.90
CA THR A 11 17.70 1.81 -7.93
C THR A 11 18.10 0.56 -7.16
N PHE A 12 17.35 0.25 -6.11
CA PHE A 12 17.57 -0.96 -5.34
C PHE A 12 16.97 -2.17 -6.07
N ALA A 13 17.77 -2.71 -7.00
CA ALA A 13 17.38 -3.90 -7.78
C ALA A 13 17.82 -5.21 -7.11
N SER A 14 18.52 -5.15 -5.96
CA SER A 14 19.09 -6.30 -5.27
C SER A 14 19.94 -7.19 -6.21
N SER A 15 20.16 -8.45 -5.85
CA SER A 15 20.81 -9.45 -6.68
C SER A 15 20.04 -9.84 -7.94
N VAL A 16 18.78 -9.42 -8.05
CA VAL A 16 17.90 -9.72 -9.19
C VAL A 16 18.25 -8.89 -10.44
N GLY A 17 18.94 -7.75 -10.26
CA GLY A 17 19.43 -6.89 -11.35
C GLY A 17 18.37 -6.15 -12.16
N ASN A 18 17.07 -6.44 -11.95
CA ASN A 18 15.95 -5.78 -12.61
C ASN A 18 14.93 -5.33 -11.59
N ILE A 19 14.63 -4.03 -11.57
CA ILE A 19 13.74 -3.41 -10.59
C ILE A 19 12.30 -3.95 -10.66
N ASN A 20 11.80 -4.23 -11.86
CA ASN A 20 10.44 -4.76 -12.00
C ASN A 20 10.32 -6.19 -11.48
N THR A 21 11.33 -7.03 -11.75
CA THR A 21 11.38 -8.40 -11.21
C THR A 21 11.50 -8.37 -9.70
N TYR A 22 12.36 -7.52 -9.14
CA TYR A 22 12.47 -7.30 -7.71
C TYR A 22 11.13 -6.87 -7.10
N THR A 23 10.48 -5.86 -7.68
CA THR A 23 9.19 -5.35 -7.20
C THR A 23 8.11 -6.42 -7.22
N ASN A 24 8.05 -7.25 -8.26
CA ASN A 24 7.09 -8.36 -8.35
C ASN A 24 7.32 -9.40 -7.25
N MET A 25 8.58 -9.77 -6.98
CA MET A 25 8.91 -10.71 -5.88
C MET A 25 8.51 -10.13 -4.52
N VAL A 26 8.81 -8.86 -4.28
CA VAL A 26 8.46 -8.19 -3.03
C VAL A 26 6.94 -8.02 -2.90
N ALA A 27 6.22 -7.77 -3.98
CA ALA A 27 4.76 -7.69 -3.99
C ALA A 27 4.10 -9.02 -3.62
N LEU A 28 4.62 -10.13 -4.14
CA LEU A 28 4.17 -11.47 -3.73
C LEU A 28 4.42 -11.71 -2.23
N HIS A 29 5.59 -11.31 -1.74
CA HIS A 29 5.92 -11.42 -0.31
C HIS A 29 5.01 -10.54 0.55
N LEU A 30 4.73 -9.32 0.13
CA LEU A 30 3.79 -8.40 0.78
C LEU A 30 2.40 -9.04 0.88
N GLY A 31 1.89 -9.57 -0.24
CA GLY A 31 0.59 -10.22 -0.31
C GLY A 31 0.50 -11.45 0.59
N ALA A 32 1.51 -12.31 0.55
CA ALA A 32 1.58 -13.50 1.40
C ALA A 32 1.63 -13.14 2.89
N SER A 33 2.48 -12.18 3.27
CA SER A 33 2.61 -11.71 4.66
C SER A 33 1.32 -11.08 5.18
N ALA A 34 0.66 -10.25 4.37
CA ALA A 34 -0.63 -9.66 4.71
C ALA A 34 -1.71 -10.74 4.88
N ALA A 35 -1.78 -11.70 3.96
CA ALA A 35 -2.74 -12.81 4.04
C ALA A 35 -2.51 -13.68 5.30
N LEU A 36 -1.26 -14.03 5.58
CA LEU A 36 -0.90 -14.78 6.77
C LEU A 36 -1.26 -14.03 8.05
N LEU A 37 -1.02 -12.72 8.12
CA LEU A 37 -1.40 -11.90 9.28
C LEU A 37 -2.92 -11.88 9.47
N VAL A 38 -3.68 -11.73 8.40
CA VAL A 38 -5.15 -11.69 8.45
C VAL A 38 -5.73 -13.04 8.88
N LEU A 39 -5.15 -14.15 8.42
CA LEU A 39 -5.62 -15.52 8.66
C LEU A 39 -4.97 -16.19 9.88
N ALA A 40 -3.99 -15.57 10.50
CA ALA A 40 -3.25 -16.11 11.64
C ALA A 40 -4.18 -16.59 12.75
N LYS A 41 -3.89 -17.76 13.32
CA LYS A 41 -4.65 -18.34 14.45
C LYS A 41 -3.89 -18.21 15.76
N GLY A 42 -2.57 -18.30 15.70
CA GLY A 42 -1.67 -18.29 16.85
C GLY A 42 -0.97 -16.92 17.06
N LYS A 43 -0.46 -16.71 18.28
CA LYS A 43 0.30 -15.49 18.60
C LYS A 43 1.61 -15.40 17.79
N TRP A 44 2.33 -16.51 17.65
CA TRP A 44 3.58 -16.55 16.90
C TRP A 44 3.37 -16.31 15.41
N GLU A 45 2.33 -16.89 14.82
CA GLU A 45 1.95 -16.62 13.42
C GLU A 45 1.64 -15.14 13.21
N THR A 46 0.93 -14.50 14.15
CA THR A 46 0.62 -13.08 14.09
C THR A 46 1.88 -12.21 14.16
N ILE A 47 2.81 -12.54 15.08
CA ILE A 47 4.05 -11.78 15.25
C ILE A 47 4.96 -11.93 14.03
N LEU A 48 5.20 -13.16 13.59
CA LEU A 48 6.11 -13.43 12.47
C LEU A 48 5.58 -12.86 11.16
N SER A 49 4.28 -13.02 10.88
CA SER A 49 3.66 -12.44 9.69
C SER A 49 3.62 -10.90 9.74
N GLY A 50 3.47 -10.32 10.94
CA GLY A 50 3.56 -8.88 11.13
C GLY A 50 4.97 -8.34 10.84
N ILE A 51 6.00 -8.97 11.37
CA ILE A 51 7.41 -8.62 11.09
C ILE A 51 7.68 -8.75 9.59
N SER A 52 7.28 -9.88 8.98
CA SER A 52 7.42 -10.14 7.55
C SER A 52 6.74 -9.06 6.70
N LEU A 53 5.52 -8.64 7.10
CA LEU A 53 4.77 -7.57 6.43
C LEU A 53 5.51 -6.23 6.49
N VAL A 54 6.07 -5.87 7.64
CA VAL A 54 6.85 -4.62 7.79
C VAL A 54 8.07 -4.65 6.88
N ILE A 55 8.83 -5.75 6.87
CA ILE A 55 10.01 -5.91 6.02
C ILE A 55 9.61 -5.79 4.53
N ALA A 56 8.55 -6.49 4.10
CA ALA A 56 8.06 -6.42 2.72
C ALA A 56 7.57 -5.00 2.36
N SER A 57 6.94 -4.29 3.32
CA SER A 57 6.49 -2.92 3.13
C SER A 57 7.67 -1.97 2.89
N PHE A 58 8.72 -2.04 3.71
CA PHE A 58 9.93 -1.25 3.48
C PHE A 58 10.59 -1.60 2.15
N ALA A 59 10.68 -2.88 1.81
CA ALA A 59 11.31 -3.33 0.58
C ALA A 59 10.58 -2.80 -0.68
N ILE A 60 9.23 -2.81 -0.70
CA ILE A 60 8.46 -2.31 -1.85
C ILE A 60 8.51 -0.79 -1.96
N ILE A 61 8.51 -0.07 -0.81
CA ILE A 61 8.62 1.39 -0.79
C ILE A 61 9.99 1.84 -1.30
N MET A 62 11.06 1.15 -0.90
CA MET A 62 12.44 1.47 -1.31
C MET A 62 12.76 1.00 -2.72
N GLY A 63 11.95 0.17 -3.33
CA GLY A 63 12.15 -0.34 -4.68
C GLY A 63 12.04 0.72 -5.78
N ILE A 64 11.45 1.89 -5.50
CA ILE A 64 11.30 3.02 -6.44
C ILE A 64 10.74 2.56 -7.80
N SER A 65 9.69 1.75 -7.76
CA SER A 65 9.02 1.25 -8.96
C SER A 65 7.53 1.57 -8.90
N ASP A 66 7.01 2.17 -9.96
CA ASP A 66 5.59 2.49 -10.10
C ASP A 66 4.72 1.22 -10.05
N ASN A 67 5.26 0.09 -10.51
CA ASN A 67 4.63 -1.22 -10.39
C ASN A 67 4.39 -1.61 -8.91
N GLY A 68 5.18 -1.08 -7.98
CA GLY A 68 5.00 -1.32 -6.55
C GLY A 68 3.68 -0.78 -6.02
N ILE A 69 3.24 0.38 -6.52
CA ILE A 69 1.97 1.00 -6.13
C ILE A 69 0.81 0.17 -6.63
N LEU A 70 0.83 -0.20 -7.91
CA LEU A 70 -0.20 -1.04 -8.51
C LEU A 70 -0.28 -2.38 -7.79
N ALA A 71 0.85 -3.01 -7.54
CA ALA A 71 0.92 -4.30 -6.85
C ALA A 71 0.38 -4.21 -5.41
N ALA A 72 0.80 -3.21 -4.63
CA ALA A 72 0.28 -3.00 -3.27
C ALA A 72 -1.23 -2.69 -3.30
N GLY A 73 -1.67 -1.84 -4.25
CA GLY A 73 -3.08 -1.52 -4.46
C GLY A 73 -3.91 -2.78 -4.74
N VAL A 74 -3.47 -3.62 -5.66
CA VAL A 74 -4.14 -4.90 -5.99
C VAL A 74 -4.17 -5.84 -4.80
N VAL A 75 -3.04 -6.01 -4.08
CA VAL A 75 -2.97 -6.85 -2.88
C VAL A 75 -4.01 -6.42 -1.86
N PHE A 76 -4.00 -5.14 -1.47
CA PHE A 76 -4.94 -4.65 -0.45
C PHE A 76 -6.38 -4.56 -0.95
N ALA A 77 -6.63 -4.34 -2.24
CA ALA A 77 -7.98 -4.35 -2.81
C ALA A 77 -8.58 -5.77 -2.86
N CYS A 78 -7.79 -6.77 -3.24
CA CYS A 78 -8.28 -8.14 -3.45
C CYS A 78 -8.31 -9.00 -2.18
N LEU A 79 -7.39 -8.77 -1.24
CA LEU A 79 -7.25 -9.57 -0.02
C LEU A 79 -8.55 -9.71 0.79
N PRO A 80 -9.40 -8.67 0.97
CA PRO A 80 -10.65 -8.78 1.70
C PRO A 80 -11.62 -9.82 1.14
N PHE A 81 -11.69 -9.99 -0.16
CA PHE A 81 -12.59 -10.97 -0.79
C PHE A 81 -12.25 -12.41 -0.39
N ALA A 82 -10.95 -12.71 -0.30
CA ALA A 82 -10.46 -14.04 0.07
C ALA A 82 -10.38 -14.23 1.59
N ALA A 83 -9.90 -13.23 2.32
CA ALA A 83 -9.47 -13.37 3.72
C ALA A 83 -10.53 -12.99 4.76
N TRP A 84 -11.52 -12.16 4.42
CA TRP A 84 -12.56 -11.78 5.39
C TRP A 84 -13.56 -12.92 5.59
N LYS A 85 -13.27 -13.78 6.57
CA LYS A 85 -14.15 -14.89 6.97
C LYS A 85 -14.81 -14.62 8.34
N SER A 86 -14.24 -13.73 9.14
CA SER A 86 -14.70 -13.35 10.46
C SER A 86 -14.47 -11.85 10.71
N ARG A 87 -15.10 -11.30 11.72
CA ARG A 87 -14.85 -9.91 12.18
C ARG A 87 -13.39 -9.71 12.58
N GLN A 88 -12.79 -10.72 13.20
CA GLN A 88 -11.38 -10.68 13.57
C GLN A 88 -10.47 -10.53 12.35
N ASN A 89 -10.79 -11.21 11.25
CA ASN A 89 -10.03 -11.10 10.01
C ASN A 89 -10.16 -9.70 9.41
N ILE A 90 -11.33 -9.07 9.50
CA ILE A 90 -11.51 -7.67 9.07
C ILE A 90 -10.60 -6.74 9.89
N VAL A 91 -10.61 -6.85 11.22
CA VAL A 91 -9.74 -6.04 12.08
C VAL A 91 -8.27 -6.26 11.74
N ARG A 92 -7.84 -7.51 11.59
CA ARG A 92 -6.44 -7.83 11.23
C ARG A 92 -6.04 -7.29 9.86
N TYR A 93 -6.97 -7.26 8.91
CA TYR A 93 -6.73 -6.63 7.63
C TYR A 93 -6.44 -5.13 7.79
N PHE A 94 -7.26 -4.41 8.58
CA PHE A 94 -7.01 -2.99 8.81
C PHE A 94 -5.74 -2.74 9.64
N ILE A 95 -5.35 -3.67 10.52
CA ILE A 95 -4.04 -3.63 11.18
C ILE A 95 -2.92 -3.77 10.13
N ALA A 96 -3.02 -4.73 9.20
CA ALA A 96 -2.05 -4.91 8.13
C ALA A 96 -1.92 -3.65 7.26
N LEU A 97 -3.04 -3.04 6.88
CA LEU A 97 -3.08 -1.80 6.13
C LEU A 97 -2.46 -0.63 6.92
N SER A 98 -2.74 -0.54 8.22
CA SER A 98 -2.14 0.46 9.10
C SER A 98 -0.63 0.28 9.25
N MET A 99 -0.14 -0.95 9.33
CA MET A 99 1.30 -1.26 9.36
C MET A 99 1.98 -0.82 8.07
N PHE A 100 1.36 -1.10 6.92
CA PHE A 100 1.85 -0.64 5.62
C PHE A 100 1.89 0.90 5.54
N ALA A 101 0.80 1.57 5.94
CA ALA A 101 0.73 3.02 6.00
C ALA A 101 1.81 3.63 6.92
N THR A 102 2.03 3.02 8.10
CA THR A 102 3.10 3.44 9.01
C THR A 102 4.47 3.30 8.37
N SER A 103 4.72 2.22 7.64
CA SER A 103 5.99 2.02 6.93
C SER A 103 6.22 3.12 5.89
N ILE A 104 5.18 3.59 5.20
CA ILE A 104 5.27 4.72 4.26
C ILE A 104 5.67 6.01 4.99
N ILE A 105 4.98 6.35 6.09
CA ILE A 105 5.28 7.57 6.87
C ILE A 105 6.71 7.51 7.42
N VAL A 106 7.08 6.39 8.05
CA VAL A 106 8.41 6.23 8.65
C VAL A 106 9.50 6.37 7.59
N THR A 107 9.35 5.71 6.43
CA THR A 107 10.32 5.82 5.35
C THR A 107 10.40 7.26 4.84
N ALA A 108 9.26 7.91 4.62
CA ALA A 108 9.21 9.29 4.17
C ALA A 108 9.91 10.25 5.14
N GLN A 109 9.66 10.11 6.44
CA GLN A 109 10.26 10.95 7.47
C GLN A 109 11.77 10.70 7.62
N LEU A 110 12.23 9.45 7.50
CA LEU A 110 13.64 9.11 7.55
C LEU A 110 14.43 9.65 6.34
N THR A 111 13.75 9.94 5.23
CA THR A 111 14.37 10.47 4.01
C THR A 111 14.35 12.00 3.93
N ILE A 112 13.65 12.70 4.84
CA ILE A 112 13.65 14.17 4.88
C ILE A 112 15.06 14.69 5.21
N GLY A 113 15.55 15.63 4.40
CA GLY A 113 16.86 16.27 4.59
C GLY A 113 18.06 15.38 4.30
N ARG A 114 17.85 14.19 3.76
CA ARG A 114 18.92 13.30 3.30
C ARG A 114 18.83 13.17 1.79
N ALA A 115 19.97 13.32 1.11
CA ALA A 115 20.10 12.93 -0.30
C ALA A 115 20.01 11.40 -0.38
N THR A 116 18.79 10.91 -0.50
CA THR A 116 18.49 9.48 -0.59
C THR A 116 17.94 9.17 -1.97
N MET A 117 17.85 7.90 -2.31
CA MET A 117 17.21 7.42 -3.53
C MET A 117 15.81 8.01 -3.75
N ALA A 118 15.11 8.37 -2.67
CA ALA A 118 13.77 8.95 -2.72
C ALA A 118 13.73 10.39 -3.24
N ASP A 119 14.85 11.08 -3.24
CA ASP A 119 14.96 12.47 -3.68
C ASP A 119 15.54 12.60 -5.12
N CYS A 120 15.86 11.47 -5.77
CA CYS A 120 16.26 11.44 -7.17
C CYS A 120 15.05 11.64 -8.08
N ASP A 121 15.31 12.22 -9.26
CA ASP A 121 14.29 12.31 -10.33
C ASP A 121 13.68 10.92 -10.57
N GLY A 122 12.37 10.79 -10.36
CA GLY A 122 11.66 9.51 -10.37
C GLY A 122 11.63 8.79 -9.02
N GLY A 123 11.74 9.51 -7.90
CA GLY A 123 11.67 8.95 -6.54
C GLY A 123 10.36 8.21 -6.24
N SER A 124 10.39 7.40 -5.19
CA SER A 124 9.24 6.58 -4.77
C SER A 124 7.99 7.42 -4.52
N VAL A 125 6.91 7.14 -5.26
CA VAL A 125 5.61 7.79 -5.08
C VAL A 125 5.07 7.58 -3.65
N PHE A 126 5.35 6.43 -3.03
CA PHE A 126 5.02 6.19 -1.63
C PHE A 126 5.67 7.20 -0.69
N VAL A 127 6.96 7.51 -0.92
CA VAL A 127 7.70 8.50 -0.13
C VAL A 127 7.13 9.90 -0.38
N THR A 128 6.82 10.24 -1.62
CA THR A 128 6.18 11.51 -1.97
C THR A 128 4.84 11.67 -1.24
N ILE A 129 3.97 10.66 -1.28
CA ILE A 129 2.70 10.66 -0.54
C ILE A 129 2.95 10.82 0.96
N GLY A 130 3.91 10.09 1.53
CA GLY A 130 4.24 10.14 2.95
C GLY A 130 4.83 11.48 3.43
N LYS A 131 5.34 12.31 2.52
CA LYS A 131 5.81 13.70 2.80
C LYS A 131 4.66 14.72 2.75
N THR A 132 3.55 14.42 2.08
CA THR A 132 2.41 15.34 1.96
C THR A 132 1.51 15.32 3.19
N THR A 133 0.98 16.48 3.58
CA THR A 133 0.02 16.59 4.69
C THR A 133 -1.24 15.74 4.43
N ALA A 134 -1.73 15.72 3.19
CA ALA A 134 -2.88 14.92 2.81
C ALA A 134 -2.61 13.41 2.94
N GLY A 135 -1.42 12.95 2.51
CA GLY A 135 -1.00 11.57 2.66
C GLY A 135 -0.89 11.14 4.13
N ILE A 136 -0.27 11.98 4.96
CA ILE A 136 -0.17 11.72 6.40
C ILE A 136 -1.56 11.66 7.03
N ALA A 137 -2.45 12.60 6.71
CA ALA A 137 -3.82 12.61 7.22
C ALA A 137 -4.60 11.36 6.81
N LEU A 138 -4.47 10.91 5.56
CA LEU A 138 -5.08 9.67 5.08
C LEU A 138 -4.58 8.46 5.87
N MET A 139 -3.28 8.36 6.12
CA MET A 139 -2.69 7.25 6.86
C MET A 139 -3.11 7.24 8.34
N ILE A 140 -3.24 8.43 8.96
CA ILE A 140 -3.81 8.56 10.32
C ILE A 140 -5.28 8.11 10.31
N ALA A 141 -6.05 8.48 9.28
CA ALA A 141 -7.45 8.06 9.16
C ALA A 141 -7.60 6.53 9.10
N VAL A 142 -6.68 5.81 8.45
CA VAL A 142 -6.66 4.34 8.45
C VAL A 142 -6.47 3.77 9.86
N TRP A 143 -5.58 4.36 10.67
CA TRP A 143 -5.41 3.97 12.08
C TRP A 143 -6.65 4.23 12.92
N VAL A 144 -7.25 5.42 12.78
CA VAL A 144 -8.49 5.78 13.48
C VAL A 144 -9.61 4.81 13.12
N LEU A 145 -9.78 4.52 11.83
CA LEU A 145 -10.76 3.54 11.36
C LEU A 145 -10.50 2.15 11.96
N THR A 146 -9.24 1.72 12.02
CA THR A 146 -8.85 0.44 12.63
C THR A 146 -9.28 0.37 14.08
N ILE A 147 -9.01 1.41 14.86
CA ILE A 147 -9.40 1.49 16.28
C ILE A 147 -10.92 1.47 16.42
N ILE A 148 -11.64 2.25 15.60
CA ILE A 148 -13.11 2.27 15.61
C ILE A 148 -13.67 0.88 15.33
N LEU A 149 -13.17 0.19 14.31
CA LEU A 149 -13.61 -1.17 13.97
C LEU A 149 -13.33 -2.15 15.11
N MET A 150 -12.17 -2.06 15.76
CA MET A 150 -11.85 -2.88 16.93
C MET A 150 -12.86 -2.67 18.07
N LEU A 151 -13.20 -1.41 18.35
CA LEU A 151 -14.13 -1.06 19.43
C LEU A 151 -15.56 -1.50 19.10
N VAL A 152 -16.01 -1.24 17.87
CA VAL A 152 -17.36 -1.62 17.42
C VAL A 152 -17.52 -3.13 17.43
N PHE A 153 -16.58 -3.89 16.88
CA PHE A 153 -16.69 -5.34 16.81
C PHE A 153 -16.57 -6.03 18.17
N ARG A 154 -15.94 -5.40 19.16
CA ARG A 154 -15.96 -5.87 20.56
C ARG A 154 -17.33 -5.73 21.21
N ARG A 155 -18.11 -4.71 20.82
CA ARG A 155 -19.41 -4.41 21.44
C ARG A 155 -20.58 -5.13 20.77
N VAL A 156 -20.46 -5.47 19.49
CA VAL A 156 -21.55 -6.11 18.73
C VAL A 156 -21.48 -7.63 18.94
N ALA A 157 -22.43 -8.16 19.67
CA ALA A 157 -22.63 -9.60 19.81
C ALA A 157 -23.55 -10.13 18.70
N GLY A 158 -23.32 -11.38 18.24
CA GLY A 158 -24.18 -12.07 17.27
C GLY A 158 -24.01 -11.62 15.81
N GLN A 159 -24.72 -12.29 14.90
CA GLN A 159 -24.81 -12.00 13.45
C GLN A 159 -23.46 -11.77 12.72
N GLU A 160 -22.42 -12.53 13.07
CA GLU A 160 -21.08 -12.37 12.50
C GLU A 160 -21.10 -12.50 10.97
N GLU A 161 -21.77 -13.53 10.45
CA GLU A 161 -21.85 -13.77 9.01
C GLU A 161 -22.49 -12.61 8.24
N LYS A 162 -23.57 -12.04 8.78
CA LYS A 162 -24.25 -10.87 8.19
C LYS A 162 -23.31 -9.66 8.15
N SER A 163 -22.56 -9.42 9.25
CA SER A 163 -21.60 -8.34 9.33
C SER A 163 -20.47 -8.48 8.29
N VAL A 164 -19.91 -9.68 8.14
CA VAL A 164 -18.85 -9.97 7.15
C VAL A 164 -19.38 -9.80 5.73
N ARG A 165 -20.59 -10.28 5.45
CA ARG A 165 -21.22 -10.15 4.13
C ARG A 165 -21.48 -8.67 3.78
N CYS A 166 -21.95 -7.89 4.73
CA CYS A 166 -22.16 -6.45 4.58
C CYS A 166 -20.82 -5.75 4.31
N ALA A 167 -19.79 -6.02 5.11
CA ALA A 167 -18.46 -5.45 4.94
C ALA A 167 -17.87 -5.77 3.55
N LYS A 168 -17.98 -7.00 3.07
CA LYS A 168 -17.53 -7.38 1.72
C LYS A 168 -18.28 -6.61 0.62
N ARG A 169 -19.59 -6.40 0.76
CA ARG A 169 -20.37 -5.61 -0.21
C ARG A 169 -19.94 -4.16 -0.25
N ILE A 170 -19.77 -3.54 0.93
CA ILE A 170 -19.27 -2.16 1.03
C ILE A 170 -17.87 -2.07 0.41
N TRP A 171 -16.99 -3.03 0.71
CA TRP A 171 -15.65 -3.08 0.16
C TRP A 171 -15.66 -3.21 -1.37
N ALA A 172 -16.51 -4.07 -1.92
CA ALA A 172 -16.65 -4.22 -3.38
C ALA A 172 -17.05 -2.91 -4.06
N ILE A 173 -17.97 -2.16 -3.44
CA ILE A 173 -18.39 -0.84 -3.93
C ILE A 173 -17.21 0.14 -3.88
N LEU A 174 -16.46 0.17 -2.77
CA LEU A 174 -15.31 1.05 -2.63
C LEU A 174 -14.21 0.73 -3.65
N VAL A 175 -13.92 -0.56 -3.89
CA VAL A 175 -12.96 -0.99 -4.90
C VAL A 175 -13.44 -0.59 -6.32
N ALA A 176 -14.71 -0.81 -6.62
CA ALA A 176 -15.28 -0.42 -7.92
C ALA A 176 -15.20 1.11 -8.13
N LEU A 177 -15.55 1.89 -7.11
CA LEU A 177 -15.40 3.36 -7.16
C LEU A 177 -13.94 3.78 -7.31
N GLY A 178 -13.02 3.10 -6.63
CA GLY A 178 -11.58 3.33 -6.75
C GLY A 178 -11.08 3.07 -8.18
N ILE A 179 -11.51 1.97 -8.80
CA ILE A 179 -11.17 1.66 -10.20
C ILE A 179 -11.71 2.75 -11.15
N VAL A 180 -12.97 3.15 -10.97
CA VAL A 180 -13.56 4.22 -11.77
C VAL A 180 -12.80 5.53 -11.60
N ALA A 181 -12.41 5.89 -10.37
CA ALA A 181 -11.63 7.08 -10.09
C ALA A 181 -10.25 7.04 -10.78
N VAL A 182 -9.54 5.91 -10.68
CA VAL A 182 -8.24 5.71 -11.36
C VAL A 182 -8.40 5.84 -12.88
N MET A 183 -9.42 5.21 -13.46
CA MET A 183 -9.71 5.32 -14.90
C MET A 183 -10.05 6.74 -15.32
N ALA A 184 -10.79 7.49 -14.50
CA ALA A 184 -11.11 8.88 -14.75
C ALA A 184 -9.85 9.76 -14.74
N VAL A 185 -9.01 9.61 -13.73
CA VAL A 185 -7.71 10.31 -13.60
C VAL A 185 -6.82 10.00 -14.81
N PHE A 186 -6.68 8.72 -15.15
CA PHE A 186 -5.89 8.29 -16.29
C PHE A 186 -6.40 8.88 -17.61
N THR A 187 -7.73 8.92 -17.81
CA THR A 187 -8.36 9.50 -18.99
C THR A 187 -8.15 11.00 -19.05
N ASP A 188 -8.28 11.70 -17.92
CA ASP A 188 -8.09 13.14 -17.82
C ASP A 188 -6.63 13.53 -18.12
N ALA A 189 -5.68 12.82 -17.54
CA ALA A 189 -4.25 13.02 -17.76
C ALA A 189 -3.87 12.79 -19.24
N ASN A 190 -4.37 11.71 -19.87
CA ASN A 190 -4.08 11.39 -21.28
C ASN A 190 -4.72 12.37 -22.27
N ARG A 191 -5.80 13.05 -21.90
CA ARG A 191 -6.40 14.10 -22.71
C ARG A 191 -5.70 15.44 -22.63
N GLY A 192 -4.66 15.54 -21.78
CA GLY A 192 -3.93 16.78 -21.52
C GLY A 192 -4.74 17.81 -20.73
N ASN A 193 -5.88 17.41 -20.15
CA ASN A 193 -6.65 18.26 -19.27
C ASN A 193 -5.86 18.43 -17.96
N HIS A 194 -5.89 19.66 -17.41
CA HIS A 194 -5.21 19.95 -16.14
C HIS A 194 -3.73 19.50 -16.12
N ALA A 195 -3.00 19.77 -17.22
CA ALA A 195 -1.60 19.36 -17.38
C ALA A 195 -0.71 19.86 -16.23
N ASP A 196 -1.03 21.01 -15.64
CA ASP A 196 -0.39 21.59 -14.46
C ASP A 196 -0.54 20.70 -13.20
N ILE A 197 -1.68 20.06 -13.04
CA ILE A 197 -1.95 19.13 -11.91
C ILE A 197 -1.24 17.80 -12.12
N TRP A 198 -1.25 17.29 -13.35
CA TRP A 198 -0.72 15.97 -13.66
C TRP A 198 0.77 15.95 -14.01
N ALA A 199 1.39 17.12 -14.30
CA ALA A 199 2.81 17.21 -14.64
C ALA A 199 3.75 16.47 -13.67
N PRO A 200 3.57 16.53 -12.34
CA PRO A 200 4.42 15.79 -11.40
C PRO A 200 4.25 14.28 -11.45
N TYR A 201 3.18 13.79 -12.09
CA TYR A 201 2.82 12.36 -12.13
C TYR A 201 2.87 11.79 -13.55
N GLN A 202 3.35 12.55 -14.54
CA GLN A 202 3.38 12.09 -15.95
C GLN A 202 4.10 10.77 -16.13
N ASN A 203 5.19 10.55 -15.40
CA ASN A 203 5.94 9.29 -15.47
C ASN A 203 5.19 8.07 -14.89
N VAL A 204 4.09 8.30 -14.16
CA VAL A 204 3.27 7.24 -13.55
C VAL A 204 2.02 6.98 -14.39
N LEU A 205 1.55 8.00 -15.14
CA LEU A 205 0.27 7.98 -15.83
C LEU A 205 0.38 7.72 -17.33
N ILE A 206 1.57 7.84 -17.92
CA ILE A 206 1.90 7.63 -19.31
C ILE A 206 3.00 6.57 -19.43
#